data_52cc2b70442ce0c0307058dc56d16504
#
_entry.id   52cc2b70442ce0c0307058dc56d16504
#
_cell.length_a   1.000
_cell.length_b   1.000
_cell.length_c   1.000
_cell.angle_alpha   90.00
_cell.angle_beta   90.00
_cell.angle_gamma   90.00
#
_symmetry.space_group_name_H-M   'P 1'
#
loop_
_entity.id
_entity.type
_entity.pdbx_description
1 polymer ?
#
loop_
_entity_poly.entity_id
_entity_poly.type
_entity_poly.pdbx_seq_one_letter_code
_entity_poly.pdbx_strand_id
1 'polypeptide(L)'
;MISDLDQFCAQYGCTPSLRIEAPGRVNLIGEHIDYLGGCVMPIAIEPKITLLVAPESNGGKIELWSAEQEDTKYKISPKDFTPKTIPEEHWLNYAIGVMGAYAEQGVMTPGCRVGIFSTLPAGAGLSSSAALETAFALLIEELSGQSCSILERALRCQRDEHEWVGVPCGIMDQLSVGAGLKNHALLIDCQEQSIKPVRLPKGLNLVVADSGVKHALADGEYRERRQACEAALEILHENSWRNISLESVLKNQDVLGDRLFKRARHAVTEMQRVNEFSDALINNQIPKMAQLMQDSHNSLRDDFEVSCPELDVLVDAGFAFGVEKGHAGSRMTGAGFGGSTIHLVHESIASSFIEHLRSRYQKAFGRELNCFITQASDGARLQPLNTLKPAL
;
A
#
# COMPACT_ATOMS: atom_id res chain seq x y z
N MET A 1 16.73 -4.34 -22.67
CA MET A 1 15.33 -4.71 -22.34
C MET A 1 14.42 -4.02 -23.35
N ILE A 2 13.41 -4.74 -23.85
CA ILE A 2 12.37 -4.18 -24.73
C ILE A 2 11.56 -3.20 -23.88
N SER A 3 11.22 -2.02 -24.40
CA SER A 3 10.43 -1.04 -23.63
C SER A 3 8.98 -1.51 -23.45
N ASP A 4 8.29 -1.01 -22.42
CA ASP A 4 6.85 -1.26 -22.20
C ASP A 4 6.04 -0.90 -23.45
N LEU A 5 6.42 0.20 -24.13
CA LEU A 5 5.78 0.64 -25.36
C LEU A 5 5.94 -0.36 -26.50
N ASP A 6 7.14 -0.90 -26.70
CA ASP A 6 7.40 -1.89 -27.74
C ASP A 6 6.64 -3.20 -27.46
N GLN A 7 6.60 -3.61 -26.20
CA GLN A 7 5.82 -4.78 -25.78
C GLN A 7 4.32 -4.59 -26.05
N PHE A 8 3.76 -3.44 -25.68
CA PHE A 8 2.37 -3.11 -25.98
C PHE A 8 2.09 -3.13 -27.50
N CYS A 9 2.96 -2.49 -28.30
CA CYS A 9 2.81 -2.47 -29.76
C CYS A 9 2.90 -3.86 -30.37
N ALA A 10 3.82 -4.69 -29.90
CA ALA A 10 3.94 -6.08 -30.34
C ALA A 10 2.68 -6.90 -30.00
N GLN A 11 2.13 -6.68 -28.80
CA GLN A 11 0.98 -7.42 -28.28
C GLN A 11 -0.33 -7.04 -28.96
N TYR A 12 -0.54 -5.77 -29.29
CA TYR A 12 -1.82 -5.28 -29.81
C TYR A 12 -1.81 -4.81 -31.26
N GLY A 13 -0.63 -4.69 -31.87
CA GLY A 13 -0.48 -4.19 -33.25
C GLY A 13 -0.89 -2.71 -33.42
N CYS A 14 -0.92 -1.94 -32.34
CA CYS A 14 -1.29 -0.51 -32.35
C CYS A 14 -0.45 0.25 -31.32
N THR A 15 -0.45 1.59 -31.42
CA THR A 15 0.25 2.48 -30.50
C THR A 15 -0.72 2.95 -29.42
N PRO A 16 -0.34 2.90 -28.11
CA PRO A 16 -1.14 3.47 -27.05
C PRO A 16 -1.14 5.00 -27.12
N SER A 17 -2.24 5.64 -26.72
CA SER A 17 -2.35 7.10 -26.65
C SER A 17 -2.35 7.66 -25.22
N LEU A 18 -2.56 6.81 -24.22
CA LEU A 18 -2.58 7.18 -22.81
C LEU A 18 -1.60 6.32 -22.00
N ARG A 19 -1.01 6.96 -21.02
CA ARG A 19 -0.20 6.31 -19.97
C ARG A 19 -0.75 6.71 -18.61
N ILE A 20 -1.05 5.74 -17.78
CA ILE A 20 -1.51 5.95 -16.41
C ILE A 20 -0.49 5.29 -15.50
N GLU A 21 -0.03 6.01 -14.51
CA GLU A 21 0.93 5.52 -13.51
C GLU A 21 0.29 5.61 -12.13
N ALA A 22 0.35 4.55 -11.35
CA ALA A 22 -0.08 4.51 -9.97
C ALA A 22 1.01 3.88 -9.10
N PRO A 23 1.58 4.63 -8.14
CA PRO A 23 2.66 4.15 -7.28
C PRO A 23 2.17 3.11 -6.30
N GLY A 24 3.08 2.28 -5.78
CA GLY A 24 2.85 1.57 -4.53
C GLY A 24 2.99 2.51 -3.32
N ARG A 25 2.79 1.96 -2.12
CA ARG A 25 2.99 2.69 -0.86
C ARG A 25 3.72 1.84 0.16
N VAL A 26 4.37 2.51 1.08
CA VAL A 26 4.76 1.99 2.39
C VAL A 26 4.14 2.85 3.48
N ASN A 27 4.02 2.34 4.69
CA ASN A 27 3.54 3.13 5.81
C ASN A 27 4.64 3.31 6.86
N LEU A 28 5.02 4.56 7.15
CA LEU A 28 6.07 4.85 8.13
C LEU A 28 5.67 4.47 9.54
N ILE A 29 4.40 4.67 9.90
CA ILE A 29 3.84 4.37 11.21
C ILE A 29 2.30 4.41 11.16
N GLY A 30 1.62 3.69 12.07
CA GLY A 30 0.17 3.65 12.14
C GLY A 30 -0.44 2.40 11.49
N GLU A 31 0.26 1.26 11.54
CA GLU A 31 -0.30 0.01 11.01
C GLU A 31 -1.49 -0.49 11.83
N HIS A 32 -2.47 -1.05 11.13
CA HIS A 32 -3.69 -1.63 11.71
C HIS A 32 -4.58 -0.69 12.51
N ILE A 33 -4.48 0.62 12.28
CA ILE A 33 -5.36 1.61 12.92
C ILE A 33 -6.16 2.46 11.92
N ASP A 34 -5.95 2.31 10.62
CA ASP A 34 -6.71 2.98 9.57
C ASP A 34 -8.20 2.60 9.58
N TYR A 35 -8.52 1.32 9.70
CA TYR A 35 -9.89 0.83 9.84
C TYR A 35 -10.48 1.06 11.25
N LEU A 36 -9.67 1.53 12.20
CA LEU A 36 -10.09 1.95 13.54
C LEU A 36 -10.33 3.47 13.63
N GLY A 37 -10.21 4.18 12.51
CA GLY A 37 -10.33 5.63 12.46
C GLY A 37 -9.11 6.39 12.99
N GLY A 38 -7.95 5.74 13.13
CA GLY A 38 -6.70 6.36 13.54
C GLY A 38 -6.07 7.22 12.43
N CYS A 39 -5.04 7.97 12.80
CA CYS A 39 -4.16 8.59 11.82
C CYS A 39 -3.07 7.62 11.39
N VAL A 40 -2.66 7.69 10.11
CA VAL A 40 -1.58 6.88 9.53
C VAL A 40 -0.59 7.80 8.81
N MET A 41 0.64 7.33 8.57
CA MET A 41 1.64 8.16 7.89
C MET A 41 2.33 7.43 6.75
N PRO A 42 1.63 7.14 5.65
CA PRO A 42 2.20 6.49 4.48
C PRO A 42 3.02 7.43 3.60
N ILE A 43 3.79 6.80 2.71
CA ILE A 43 4.53 7.42 1.60
C ILE A 43 4.20 6.65 0.33
N ALA A 44 3.80 7.35 -0.75
CA ALA A 44 3.84 6.77 -2.09
C ALA A 44 5.29 6.57 -2.53
N ILE A 45 5.62 5.45 -3.16
CA ILE A 45 6.99 5.08 -3.55
C ILE A 45 7.19 5.10 -5.06
N GLU A 46 8.45 5.09 -5.53
CA GLU A 46 8.75 5.13 -6.97
C GLU A 46 8.32 3.89 -7.75
N PRO A 47 8.42 2.65 -7.22
CA PRO A 47 7.83 1.47 -7.85
C PRO A 47 6.33 1.65 -8.06
N LYS A 48 5.82 1.24 -9.23
CA LYS A 48 4.46 1.55 -9.66
C LYS A 48 3.88 0.51 -10.62
N ILE A 49 2.58 0.60 -10.79
CA ILE A 49 1.84 0.02 -11.92
C ILE A 49 1.71 1.08 -13.01
N THR A 50 1.95 0.67 -14.25
CA THR A 50 1.76 1.49 -15.46
C THR A 50 0.72 0.82 -16.36
N LEU A 51 -0.32 1.55 -16.74
CA LEU A 51 -1.23 1.17 -17.81
C LEU A 51 -0.84 1.92 -19.07
N LEU A 52 -0.65 1.18 -20.17
CA LEU A 52 -0.62 1.72 -21.52
C LEU A 52 -1.95 1.42 -22.20
N VAL A 53 -2.59 2.44 -22.78
CA VAL A 53 -3.97 2.33 -23.23
C VAL A 53 -4.15 2.83 -24.66
N ALA A 54 -4.81 2.03 -25.48
CA ALA A 54 -5.34 2.42 -26.79
C ALA A 54 -6.88 2.35 -26.77
N PRO A 55 -7.58 3.51 -26.72
CA PRO A 55 -9.05 3.56 -26.80
C PRO A 55 -9.56 3.01 -28.15
N GLU A 56 -10.72 2.35 -28.14
CA GLU A 56 -11.39 1.88 -29.36
C GLU A 56 -12.58 2.78 -29.73
N SER A 57 -12.63 3.17 -31.00
CA SER A 57 -13.63 4.16 -31.50
C SER A 57 -15.06 3.62 -31.61
N ASN A 58 -15.27 2.30 -31.56
CA ASN A 58 -16.54 1.66 -31.97
C ASN A 58 -17.23 0.85 -30.86
N GLY A 59 -17.14 1.26 -29.61
CA GLY A 59 -17.83 0.54 -28.52
C GLY A 59 -17.33 -0.91 -28.34
N GLY A 60 -16.06 -1.12 -28.60
CA GLY A 60 -15.38 -2.39 -28.55
C GLY A 60 -15.35 -3.03 -27.16
N LYS A 61 -14.81 -4.23 -27.10
CA LYS A 61 -14.55 -4.94 -25.85
C LYS A 61 -13.34 -4.32 -25.14
N ILE A 62 -13.28 -4.50 -23.84
CA ILE A 62 -12.10 -4.18 -23.07
C ILE A 62 -11.17 -5.39 -23.17
N GLU A 63 -9.96 -5.20 -23.70
CA GLU A 63 -8.92 -6.22 -23.77
C GLU A 63 -7.81 -5.87 -22.76
N LEU A 64 -7.57 -6.75 -21.77
CA LEU A 64 -6.53 -6.59 -20.76
C LEU A 64 -5.42 -7.62 -20.99
N TRP A 65 -4.18 -7.17 -20.87
CA TRP A 65 -3.00 -8.00 -20.89
C TRP A 65 -1.99 -7.53 -19.85
N SER A 66 -1.41 -8.44 -19.09
CA SER A 66 -0.32 -8.13 -18.15
C SER A 66 0.99 -8.68 -18.66
N ALA A 67 2.04 -7.84 -18.66
CA ALA A 67 3.38 -8.24 -19.07
C ALA A 67 4.00 -9.33 -18.17
N GLU A 68 3.51 -9.46 -16.93
CA GLU A 68 3.96 -10.52 -16.00
C GLU A 68 3.30 -11.87 -16.26
N GLN A 69 2.24 -11.93 -17.07
CA GLN A 69 1.49 -13.15 -17.40
C GLN A 69 1.49 -13.40 -18.91
N GLU A 70 2.62 -13.86 -19.38
CA GLU A 70 3.16 -13.84 -20.73
C GLU A 70 2.18 -13.97 -21.92
N ASP A 71 1.14 -14.77 -21.96
CA ASP A 71 0.37 -14.97 -23.20
C ASP A 71 -1.16 -14.80 -23.07
N THR A 72 -1.66 -14.41 -21.90
CA THR A 72 -3.10 -14.41 -21.68
C THR A 72 -3.71 -13.02 -21.87
N LYS A 73 -4.54 -12.87 -22.90
CA LYS A 73 -5.41 -11.71 -23.08
C LYS A 73 -6.80 -12.01 -22.55
N TYR A 74 -7.28 -11.12 -21.70
CA TYR A 74 -8.63 -11.19 -21.17
C TYR A 74 -9.54 -10.25 -21.95
N LYS A 75 -10.64 -10.79 -22.50
CA LYS A 75 -11.67 -10.01 -23.18
C LYS A 75 -12.87 -9.86 -22.26
N ILE A 76 -13.15 -8.64 -21.88
CA ILE A 76 -14.14 -8.32 -20.89
C ILE A 76 -15.24 -7.51 -21.55
N SER A 77 -16.49 -7.89 -21.29
CA SER A 77 -17.66 -7.11 -21.69
C SER A 77 -18.19 -6.35 -20.46
N PRO A 78 -18.37 -5.03 -20.56
CA PRO A 78 -18.91 -4.24 -19.45
C PRO A 78 -20.30 -4.68 -18.96
N LYS A 79 -21.01 -5.49 -19.76
CA LYS A 79 -22.35 -5.99 -19.43
C LYS A 79 -22.35 -7.25 -18.57
N ASP A 80 -21.18 -7.88 -18.43
CA ASP A 80 -21.05 -9.18 -17.77
C ASP A 80 -20.45 -9.06 -16.35
N PHE A 81 -20.32 -7.82 -15.83
CA PHE A 81 -19.76 -7.60 -14.49
C PHE A 81 -20.76 -8.00 -13.42
N THR A 82 -20.50 -9.11 -12.77
CA THR A 82 -21.16 -9.51 -11.52
C THR A 82 -20.11 -9.80 -10.48
N PRO A 83 -20.28 -9.37 -9.22
CA PRO A 83 -19.36 -9.71 -8.13
C PRO A 83 -19.18 -11.24 -8.02
N LYS A 84 -17.96 -11.70 -7.79
CA LYS A 84 -17.63 -13.11 -7.49
C LYS A 84 -17.69 -14.10 -8.65
N THR A 85 -17.64 -13.69 -9.90
CA THR A 85 -17.63 -14.60 -11.05
C THR A 85 -16.24 -15.05 -11.46
N ILE A 86 -15.17 -14.50 -10.88
CA ILE A 86 -13.78 -14.79 -11.20
C ILE A 86 -13.12 -15.51 -10.00
N PRO A 87 -12.21 -16.49 -10.23
CA PRO A 87 -11.50 -17.15 -9.13
C PRO A 87 -10.86 -16.17 -8.15
N GLU A 88 -11.03 -16.40 -6.85
CA GLU A 88 -10.75 -15.45 -5.75
C GLU A 88 -9.33 -14.89 -5.71
N GLU A 89 -8.35 -15.53 -6.31
CA GLU A 89 -6.94 -15.11 -6.26
C GLU A 89 -6.44 -14.40 -7.52
N HIS A 90 -7.35 -13.98 -8.41
CA HIS A 90 -6.91 -13.41 -9.67
C HIS A 90 -6.82 -11.87 -9.61
N TRP A 91 -5.66 -11.30 -9.98
CA TRP A 91 -5.43 -9.84 -10.06
C TRP A 91 -6.53 -9.11 -10.87
N LEU A 92 -7.17 -9.83 -11.79
CA LEU A 92 -8.24 -9.32 -12.63
C LEU A 92 -9.47 -8.88 -11.82
N ASN A 93 -9.70 -9.46 -10.63
CA ASN A 93 -10.81 -9.08 -9.76
C ASN A 93 -10.74 -7.60 -9.35
N TYR A 94 -9.55 -7.09 -9.06
CA TYR A 94 -9.35 -5.66 -8.73
C TYR A 94 -9.70 -4.74 -9.90
N ALA A 95 -9.27 -5.10 -11.13
CA ALA A 95 -9.56 -4.31 -12.31
C ALA A 95 -11.05 -4.35 -12.69
N ILE A 96 -11.66 -5.53 -12.64
CA ILE A 96 -13.09 -5.72 -12.98
C ILE A 96 -13.98 -5.14 -11.91
N GLY A 97 -13.63 -5.26 -10.64
CA GLY A 97 -14.38 -4.71 -9.54
C GLY A 97 -14.49 -3.20 -9.63
N VAL A 98 -13.38 -2.49 -9.89
CA VAL A 98 -13.42 -1.04 -10.12
C VAL A 98 -14.35 -0.70 -11.31
N MET A 99 -14.22 -1.43 -12.44
CA MET A 99 -15.12 -1.22 -13.59
C MET A 99 -16.59 -1.47 -13.23
N GLY A 100 -16.88 -2.49 -12.42
CA GLY A 100 -18.20 -2.80 -11.91
C GLY A 100 -18.74 -1.72 -10.99
N ALA A 101 -17.94 -1.24 -10.03
CA ALA A 101 -18.31 -0.18 -9.11
C ALA A 101 -18.65 1.15 -9.81
N TYR A 102 -17.95 1.47 -10.90
CA TYR A 102 -18.30 2.61 -11.75
C TYR A 102 -19.57 2.36 -12.57
N ALA A 103 -19.73 1.14 -13.11
CA ALA A 103 -20.91 0.77 -13.89
C ALA A 103 -22.22 0.83 -13.04
N GLU A 104 -22.17 0.44 -11.77
CA GLU A 104 -23.30 0.58 -10.83
C GLU A 104 -23.75 2.03 -10.66
N GLN A 105 -22.85 2.99 -10.87
CA GLN A 105 -23.14 4.43 -10.83
C GLN A 105 -23.47 5.00 -12.22
N GLY A 106 -23.68 4.14 -13.22
CA GLY A 106 -24.01 4.53 -14.59
C GLY A 106 -22.80 4.96 -15.43
N VAL A 107 -21.58 4.78 -14.95
CA VAL A 107 -20.36 5.13 -15.67
C VAL A 107 -19.77 3.88 -16.32
N MET A 108 -20.05 3.69 -17.59
CA MET A 108 -19.55 2.53 -18.34
C MET A 108 -18.14 2.78 -18.86
N THR A 109 -17.28 1.78 -18.73
CA THR A 109 -15.92 1.81 -19.32
C THR A 109 -16.03 1.64 -20.84
N PRO A 110 -15.57 2.60 -21.65
CA PRO A 110 -15.51 2.44 -23.10
C PRO A 110 -14.54 1.33 -23.51
N GLY A 111 -14.73 0.77 -24.72
CA GLY A 111 -13.83 -0.24 -25.29
C GLY A 111 -12.41 0.30 -25.40
N CYS A 112 -11.45 -0.52 -24.97
CA CYS A 112 -10.03 -0.16 -25.01
C CYS A 112 -9.13 -1.41 -24.91
N ARG A 113 -7.88 -1.26 -25.33
CA ARG A 113 -6.81 -2.21 -25.11
C ARG A 113 -5.89 -1.69 -24.02
N VAL A 114 -5.61 -2.51 -23.02
CA VAL A 114 -4.81 -2.11 -21.85
C VAL A 114 -3.66 -3.09 -21.65
N GLY A 115 -2.44 -2.58 -21.72
CA GLY A 115 -1.23 -3.28 -21.28
C GLY A 115 -0.88 -2.86 -19.87
N ILE A 116 -0.69 -3.82 -18.98
CA ILE A 116 -0.38 -3.62 -17.56
C ILE A 116 1.08 -4.01 -17.31
N PHE A 117 1.85 -3.08 -16.78
CA PHE A 117 3.26 -3.24 -16.44
C PHE A 117 3.48 -2.91 -14.97
N SER A 118 4.31 -3.68 -14.27
CA SER A 118 4.61 -3.44 -12.87
C SER A 118 6.10 -3.37 -12.61
N THR A 119 6.50 -2.42 -11.77
CA THR A 119 7.83 -2.38 -11.13
C THR A 119 7.73 -2.65 -9.63
N LEU A 120 6.50 -2.92 -9.12
CA LEU A 120 6.27 -3.32 -7.74
C LEU A 120 6.63 -4.80 -7.58
N PRO A 121 7.44 -5.16 -6.58
CA PRO A 121 7.68 -6.56 -6.25
C PRO A 121 6.37 -7.27 -5.87
N ALA A 122 6.11 -8.41 -6.50
CA ALA A 122 4.87 -9.16 -6.28
C ALA A 122 4.82 -9.77 -4.88
N GLY A 123 3.77 -9.49 -4.13
CA GLY A 123 3.55 -10.04 -2.79
C GLY A 123 4.41 -9.43 -1.69
N ALA A 124 5.07 -8.29 -1.93
CA ALA A 124 5.91 -7.60 -0.96
C ALA A 124 5.11 -6.71 0.02
N GLY A 125 3.78 -6.68 -0.03
CA GLY A 125 2.95 -5.86 0.85
C GLY A 125 2.98 -4.35 0.54
N LEU A 126 3.26 -3.98 -0.71
CA LEU A 126 3.44 -2.58 -1.15
C LEU A 126 2.20 -1.99 -1.85
N SER A 127 1.01 -2.54 -1.59
CA SER A 127 -0.31 -2.11 -2.12
C SER A 127 -0.40 -2.09 -3.64
N SER A 128 0.02 -3.19 -4.27
CA SER A 128 -0.18 -3.37 -5.71
C SER A 128 -1.67 -3.42 -6.10
N SER A 129 -2.56 -3.91 -5.22
CA SER A 129 -4.02 -3.86 -5.39
C SER A 129 -4.52 -2.43 -5.54
N ALA A 130 -4.31 -1.59 -4.54
CA ALA A 130 -4.73 -0.18 -4.56
C ALA A 130 -4.11 0.62 -5.72
N ALA A 131 -2.86 0.29 -6.11
CA ALA A 131 -2.23 0.88 -7.28
C ALA A 131 -2.97 0.48 -8.58
N LEU A 132 -3.32 -0.80 -8.72
CA LEU A 132 -4.06 -1.29 -9.88
C LEU A 132 -5.46 -0.68 -9.94
N GLU A 133 -6.20 -0.70 -8.84
CA GLU A 133 -7.54 -0.10 -8.71
C GLU A 133 -7.53 1.37 -9.07
N THR A 134 -6.62 2.15 -8.48
CA THR A 134 -6.51 3.58 -8.74
C THR A 134 -6.15 3.87 -10.20
N ALA A 135 -5.29 3.05 -10.80
CA ALA A 135 -4.96 3.18 -12.22
C ALA A 135 -6.17 2.90 -13.12
N PHE A 136 -6.98 1.87 -12.83
CA PHE A 136 -8.22 1.59 -13.57
C PHE A 136 -9.30 2.65 -13.32
N ALA A 137 -9.42 3.18 -12.12
CA ALA A 137 -10.33 4.28 -11.84
C ALA A 137 -10.00 5.51 -12.70
N LEU A 138 -8.73 5.91 -12.76
CA LEU A 138 -8.27 7.00 -13.64
C LEU A 138 -8.53 6.71 -15.13
N LEU A 139 -8.34 5.46 -15.56
CA LEU A 139 -8.64 5.03 -16.92
C LEU A 139 -10.12 5.24 -17.25
N ILE A 140 -11.01 4.80 -16.36
CA ILE A 140 -12.46 4.92 -16.56
C ILE A 140 -12.87 6.38 -16.61
N GLU A 141 -12.36 7.19 -15.67
CA GLU A 141 -12.66 8.63 -15.62
C GLU A 141 -12.22 9.34 -16.90
N GLU A 142 -11.02 9.09 -17.39
CA GLU A 142 -10.52 9.68 -18.64
C GLU A 142 -11.36 9.26 -19.85
N LEU A 143 -11.62 7.97 -20.04
CA LEU A 143 -12.33 7.46 -21.20
C LEU A 143 -13.82 7.81 -21.19
N SER A 144 -14.43 7.96 -20.03
CA SER A 144 -15.86 8.34 -19.89
C SER A 144 -16.09 9.86 -19.85
N GLY A 145 -15.02 10.66 -19.75
CA GLY A 145 -15.10 12.10 -19.55
C GLY A 145 -15.64 12.50 -18.16
N GLN A 146 -15.59 11.58 -17.21
CA GLN A 146 -15.93 11.84 -15.81
C GLN A 146 -14.67 12.22 -15.03
N SER A 147 -14.85 12.91 -13.91
CA SER A 147 -13.77 13.16 -12.97
C SER A 147 -14.31 13.13 -11.55
N CYS A 148 -13.55 12.62 -10.63
CA CYS A 148 -13.86 12.70 -9.22
C CYS A 148 -12.63 13.16 -8.41
N SER A 149 -12.87 13.57 -7.18
CA SER A 149 -11.79 13.91 -6.25
C SER A 149 -10.96 12.66 -5.90
N ILE A 150 -9.76 12.88 -5.37
CA ILE A 150 -8.91 11.79 -4.88
C ILE A 150 -9.66 10.96 -3.81
N LEU A 151 -10.38 11.63 -2.91
CA LEU A 151 -11.15 10.97 -1.87
C LEU A 151 -12.28 10.10 -2.44
N GLU A 152 -13.09 10.63 -3.36
CA GLU A 152 -14.17 9.86 -4.01
C GLU A 152 -13.62 8.65 -4.75
N ARG A 153 -12.50 8.79 -5.46
CA ARG A 153 -11.82 7.68 -6.14
C ARG A 153 -11.34 6.64 -5.13
N ALA A 154 -10.69 7.07 -4.04
CA ALA A 154 -10.21 6.16 -3.00
C ALA A 154 -11.36 5.38 -2.33
N LEU A 155 -12.49 6.04 -2.05
CA LEU A 155 -13.68 5.39 -1.50
C LEU A 155 -14.31 4.37 -2.46
N ARG A 156 -14.29 4.64 -3.76
CA ARG A 156 -14.76 3.69 -4.78
C ARG A 156 -13.87 2.46 -4.85
N CYS A 157 -12.53 2.65 -4.85
CA CYS A 157 -11.58 1.55 -4.84
C CYS A 157 -11.66 0.73 -3.55
N GLN A 158 -11.78 1.37 -2.37
CA GLN A 158 -11.98 0.67 -1.11
C GLN A 158 -13.28 -0.17 -1.11
N ARG A 159 -14.38 0.39 -1.64
CA ARG A 159 -15.63 -0.34 -1.79
C ARG A 159 -15.47 -1.55 -2.71
N ASP A 160 -14.69 -1.43 -3.77
CA ASP A 160 -14.34 -2.54 -4.65
C ASP A 160 -13.63 -3.68 -3.89
N GLU A 161 -12.57 -3.37 -3.14
CA GLU A 161 -11.90 -4.38 -2.32
C GLU A 161 -12.86 -5.08 -1.35
N HIS A 162 -13.80 -4.36 -0.75
CA HIS A 162 -14.79 -4.93 0.17
C HIS A 162 -15.81 -5.83 -0.51
N GLU A 163 -16.40 -5.38 -1.61
CA GLU A 163 -17.58 -6.00 -2.22
C GLU A 163 -17.22 -7.02 -3.31
N TRP A 164 -16.15 -6.74 -4.08
CA TRP A 164 -15.76 -7.58 -5.23
C TRP A 164 -14.62 -8.53 -4.90
N VAL A 165 -13.66 -8.10 -4.10
CA VAL A 165 -12.51 -8.92 -3.70
C VAL A 165 -12.76 -9.61 -2.36
N GLY A 166 -13.49 -8.97 -1.44
CA GLY A 166 -13.86 -9.50 -0.12
C GLY A 166 -12.82 -9.22 0.97
N VAL A 167 -11.92 -8.25 0.75
CA VAL A 167 -10.91 -7.83 1.72
C VAL A 167 -11.41 -6.60 2.49
N PRO A 168 -11.64 -6.68 3.80
CA PRO A 168 -12.16 -5.57 4.61
C PRO A 168 -11.06 -4.57 4.99
N CYS A 169 -10.37 -3.99 4.02
CA CYS A 169 -9.27 -3.04 4.23
C CYS A 169 -9.73 -1.69 4.80
N GLY A 170 -8.78 -0.91 5.36
CA GLY A 170 -8.96 0.52 5.62
C GLY A 170 -8.82 1.35 4.33
N ILE A 171 -8.77 2.68 4.47
CA ILE A 171 -8.68 3.60 3.32
C ILE A 171 -7.26 4.08 3.02
N MET A 172 -6.31 3.72 3.88
CA MET A 172 -4.93 4.20 3.81
C MET A 172 -4.29 3.99 2.45
N ASP A 173 -4.44 2.80 1.89
CA ASP A 173 -3.74 2.39 0.67
C ASP A 173 -4.19 3.20 -0.54
N GLN A 174 -5.49 3.30 -0.76
CA GLN A 174 -6.09 4.02 -1.86
C GLN A 174 -5.81 5.53 -1.78
N LEU A 175 -5.90 6.12 -0.56
CA LEU A 175 -5.56 7.53 -0.36
C LEU A 175 -4.07 7.79 -0.59
N SER A 176 -3.20 6.89 -0.14
CA SER A 176 -1.75 7.02 -0.31
C SER A 176 -1.33 7.00 -1.77
N VAL A 177 -1.87 6.05 -2.52
CA VAL A 177 -1.64 5.90 -3.96
C VAL A 177 -2.17 7.11 -4.73
N GLY A 178 -3.36 7.60 -4.38
CA GLY A 178 -3.99 8.72 -5.08
C GLY A 178 -3.36 10.08 -4.76
N ALA A 179 -2.99 10.32 -3.50
CA ALA A 179 -2.57 11.63 -2.99
C ALA A 179 -1.06 11.78 -2.78
N GLY A 180 -0.26 10.79 -3.10
CA GLY A 180 1.19 10.83 -2.95
C GLY A 180 1.79 12.15 -3.41
N LEU A 181 2.79 12.64 -2.67
CA LEU A 181 3.49 13.88 -2.97
C LEU A 181 5.00 13.68 -2.81
N LYS A 182 5.74 14.01 -3.84
CA LYS A 182 7.20 13.89 -3.85
C LYS A 182 7.83 14.57 -2.64
N ASN A 183 8.77 13.88 -1.97
CA ASN A 183 9.47 14.31 -0.77
C ASN A 183 8.56 14.52 0.47
N HIS A 184 7.35 13.97 0.50
CA HIS A 184 6.44 14.08 1.63
C HIS A 184 5.92 12.71 2.07
N ALA A 185 5.72 12.56 3.37
CA ALA A 185 4.79 11.59 3.93
C ALA A 185 3.40 12.23 4.00
N LEU A 186 2.37 11.41 4.05
CA LEU A 186 0.99 11.88 4.18
C LEU A 186 0.49 11.56 5.59
N LEU A 187 0.25 12.57 6.42
CA LEU A 187 -0.54 12.34 7.63
C LEU A 187 -2.01 12.27 7.22
N ILE A 188 -2.55 11.07 7.21
CA ILE A 188 -3.94 10.78 6.84
C ILE A 188 -4.73 10.54 8.11
N ASP A 189 -5.74 11.35 8.35
CA ASP A 189 -6.77 11.09 9.34
C ASP A 189 -7.85 10.21 8.71
N CYS A 190 -7.91 8.94 9.09
CA CYS A 190 -8.81 7.97 8.44
C CYS A 190 -10.27 8.15 8.88
N GLN A 191 -10.55 8.76 10.01
CA GLN A 191 -11.93 9.08 10.44
C GLN A 191 -12.45 10.32 9.71
N GLU A 192 -11.68 11.41 9.67
CA GLU A 192 -12.05 12.65 9.02
C GLU A 192 -11.79 12.64 7.50
N GLN A 193 -11.11 11.60 7.02
CA GLN A 193 -10.70 11.44 5.62
C GLN A 193 -9.90 12.64 5.09
N SER A 194 -9.11 13.25 5.95
CA SER A 194 -8.29 14.41 5.63
C SER A 194 -6.83 14.04 5.46
N ILE A 195 -6.12 14.76 4.59
CA ILE A 195 -4.72 14.51 4.24
C ILE A 195 -3.90 15.77 4.48
N LYS A 196 -2.82 15.63 5.24
CA LYS A 196 -1.84 16.70 5.46
C LYS A 196 -0.45 16.21 5.02
N PRO A 197 0.11 16.75 3.93
CA PRO A 197 1.48 16.44 3.56
C PRO A 197 2.48 16.93 4.61
N VAL A 198 3.41 16.05 5.00
CA VAL A 198 4.49 16.34 5.95
C VAL A 198 5.82 16.10 5.23
N ARG A 199 6.64 17.14 5.14
CA ARG A 199 7.90 17.07 4.41
C ARG A 199 8.90 16.16 5.09
N LEU A 200 9.51 15.27 4.33
CA LEU A 200 10.58 14.40 4.81
C LEU A 200 11.89 15.18 5.00
N PRO A 201 12.68 14.85 6.03
CA PRO A 201 14.02 15.38 6.20
C PRO A 201 14.88 15.15 4.95
N LYS A 202 15.70 16.14 4.60
CA LYS A 202 16.62 16.00 3.47
C LYS A 202 17.71 14.96 3.77
N GLY A 203 18.13 14.24 2.74
CA GLY A 203 19.20 13.24 2.84
C GLY A 203 18.76 11.90 3.44
N LEU A 204 17.47 11.69 3.72
CA LEU A 204 16.94 10.39 4.08
C LEU A 204 16.45 9.64 2.84
N ASN A 205 16.88 8.40 2.71
CA ASN A 205 16.36 7.41 1.79
C ASN A 205 15.50 6.39 2.56
N LEU A 206 14.60 5.78 1.82
CA LEU A 206 13.84 4.63 2.28
C LEU A 206 14.45 3.36 1.67
N VAL A 207 14.87 2.41 2.50
CA VAL A 207 15.22 1.06 2.09
C VAL A 207 14.03 0.15 2.39
N VAL A 208 13.57 -0.55 1.37
CA VAL A 208 12.55 -1.60 1.49
C VAL A 208 13.26 -2.94 1.40
N ALA A 209 13.01 -3.82 2.35
CA ALA A 209 13.56 -5.17 2.38
C ALA A 209 12.42 -6.19 2.39
N ASP A 210 12.28 -6.95 1.30
CA ASP A 210 11.26 -7.98 1.15
C ASP A 210 11.74 -9.27 1.82
N SER A 211 11.00 -9.73 2.82
CA SER A 211 11.32 -10.97 3.52
C SER A 211 11.16 -12.23 2.66
N GLY A 212 10.49 -12.13 1.51
CA GLY A 212 10.15 -13.28 0.69
C GLY A 212 9.16 -14.25 1.34
N VAL A 213 8.61 -13.90 2.51
CA VAL A 213 7.55 -14.68 3.16
C VAL A 213 6.20 -14.22 2.64
N LYS A 214 5.46 -15.17 2.06
CA LYS A 214 4.06 -14.96 1.64
C LYS A 214 3.17 -15.87 2.48
N HIS A 215 2.24 -15.30 3.22
CA HIS A 215 1.35 -16.07 4.07
C HIS A 215 0.00 -16.29 3.37
N ALA A 216 -0.31 -17.54 3.05
CA ALA A 216 -1.53 -17.93 2.32
C ALA A 216 -2.85 -17.65 3.10
N LEU A 217 -2.77 -17.38 4.41
CA LEU A 217 -3.92 -17.14 5.29
C LEU A 217 -4.00 -15.69 5.82
N ALA A 218 -3.20 -14.78 5.26
CA ALA A 218 -3.10 -13.39 5.75
C ALA A 218 -4.47 -12.68 5.84
N ASP A 219 -5.36 -12.90 4.86
CA ASP A 219 -6.68 -12.26 4.82
C ASP A 219 -7.60 -12.71 5.97
N GLY A 220 -7.55 -13.99 6.33
CA GLY A 220 -8.29 -14.52 7.48
C GLY A 220 -7.80 -13.96 8.81
N GLU A 221 -6.48 -13.88 8.97
CA GLU A 221 -5.85 -13.34 10.17
C GLU A 221 -6.04 -11.83 10.28
N TYR A 222 -5.97 -11.09 9.16
CA TYR A 222 -6.28 -9.66 9.13
C TYR A 222 -7.73 -9.39 9.60
N ARG A 223 -8.69 -10.16 9.10
CA ARG A 223 -10.10 -10.06 9.50
C ARG A 223 -10.27 -10.36 10.99
N GLU A 224 -9.57 -11.36 11.51
CA GLU A 224 -9.58 -11.70 12.94
C GLU A 224 -9.08 -10.53 13.81
N ARG A 225 -7.99 -9.87 13.40
CA ARG A 225 -7.44 -8.70 14.12
C ARG A 225 -8.45 -7.54 14.17
N ARG A 226 -9.11 -7.27 13.06
CA ARG A 226 -10.17 -6.24 13.00
C ARG A 226 -11.33 -6.59 13.92
N GLN A 227 -11.85 -7.82 13.85
CA GLN A 227 -12.94 -8.28 14.71
C GLN A 227 -12.56 -8.24 16.20
N ALA A 228 -11.32 -8.58 16.55
CA ALA A 228 -10.85 -8.49 17.92
C ALA A 228 -10.84 -7.04 18.43
N CYS A 229 -10.46 -6.07 17.58
CA CYS A 229 -10.56 -4.67 17.94
C CYS A 229 -12.00 -4.21 18.09
N GLU A 230 -12.92 -4.62 17.21
CA GLU A 230 -14.34 -4.30 17.30
C GLU A 230 -14.95 -4.85 18.61
N ALA A 231 -14.65 -6.11 18.96
CA ALA A 231 -15.09 -6.71 20.21
C ALA A 231 -14.50 -6.00 21.46
N ALA A 232 -13.25 -5.57 21.41
CA ALA A 232 -12.63 -4.82 22.49
C ALA A 232 -13.31 -3.45 22.69
N LEU A 233 -13.67 -2.77 21.61
CA LEU A 233 -14.37 -1.48 21.63
C LEU A 233 -15.75 -1.61 22.29
N GLU A 234 -16.50 -2.67 21.96
CA GLU A 234 -17.79 -2.98 22.58
C GLU A 234 -17.68 -3.23 24.10
N ILE A 235 -16.68 -4.00 24.54
CA ILE A 235 -16.43 -4.27 25.96
C ILE A 235 -16.06 -2.99 26.72
N LEU A 236 -15.33 -2.08 26.09
CA LEU A 236 -14.97 -0.79 26.66
C LEU A 236 -16.12 0.22 26.67
N HIS A 237 -17.29 -0.14 26.09
CA HIS A 237 -18.48 0.70 25.98
C HIS A 237 -18.24 2.05 25.31
N GLU A 238 -17.35 2.07 24.31
CA GLU A 238 -17.00 3.25 23.54
C GLU A 238 -17.42 3.08 22.07
N ASN A 239 -17.59 4.20 21.38
CA ASN A 239 -18.00 4.22 19.97
C ASN A 239 -16.85 4.64 19.02
N SER A 240 -15.71 5.00 19.57
CA SER A 240 -14.51 5.37 18.82
C SER A 240 -13.26 5.08 19.63
N TRP A 241 -12.26 4.53 18.98
CA TRP A 241 -10.93 4.31 19.56
C TRP A 241 -10.24 5.62 19.98
N ARG A 242 -10.61 6.74 19.41
CA ARG A 242 -10.09 8.08 19.76
C ARG A 242 -10.48 8.54 21.16
N ASN A 243 -11.54 7.97 21.72
CA ASN A 243 -12.00 8.29 23.07
C ASN A 243 -11.32 7.45 24.15
N ILE A 244 -10.54 6.44 23.75
CA ILE A 244 -9.94 5.47 24.67
C ILE A 244 -8.51 5.88 25.02
N SER A 245 -8.23 6.02 26.31
CA SER A 245 -6.88 6.22 26.81
C SER A 245 -6.21 4.88 27.15
N LEU A 246 -4.87 4.86 27.16
CA LEU A 246 -4.11 3.69 27.63
C LEU A 246 -4.48 3.33 29.08
N GLU A 247 -4.74 4.33 29.94
CA GLU A 247 -5.16 4.10 31.32
C GLU A 247 -6.50 3.34 31.38
N SER A 248 -7.45 3.68 30.50
CA SER A 248 -8.72 2.94 30.38
C SER A 248 -8.51 1.48 29.97
N VAL A 249 -7.63 1.23 28.98
CA VAL A 249 -7.31 -0.14 28.56
C VAL A 249 -6.69 -0.93 29.70
N LEU A 250 -5.72 -0.33 30.43
CA LEU A 250 -5.06 -0.98 31.57
C LEU A 250 -6.03 -1.32 32.70
N LYS A 251 -6.98 -0.45 33.02
CA LYS A 251 -8.00 -0.68 34.04
C LYS A 251 -8.97 -1.80 33.70
N ASN A 252 -9.21 -2.04 32.41
CA ASN A 252 -10.14 -3.04 31.92
C ASN A 252 -9.45 -4.34 31.47
N GLN A 253 -8.16 -4.56 31.82
CA GLN A 253 -7.39 -5.72 31.39
C GLN A 253 -8.09 -7.05 31.70
N ASP A 254 -8.62 -7.21 32.91
CA ASP A 254 -9.28 -8.46 33.32
C ASP A 254 -10.56 -8.75 32.53
N VAL A 255 -11.32 -7.72 32.18
CA VAL A 255 -12.58 -7.86 31.42
C VAL A 255 -12.30 -8.11 29.95
N LEU A 256 -11.27 -7.49 29.40
CA LEU A 256 -10.82 -7.72 28.01
C LEU A 256 -10.22 -9.12 27.82
N GLY A 257 -9.57 -9.65 28.85
CA GLY A 257 -8.75 -10.85 28.73
C GLY A 257 -7.49 -10.61 27.88
N ASP A 258 -6.53 -11.52 27.91
CA ASP A 258 -5.20 -11.30 27.34
C ASP A 258 -5.23 -10.88 25.85
N ARG A 259 -6.01 -11.60 25.04
CA ARG A 259 -6.05 -11.35 23.58
C ARG A 259 -6.58 -9.95 23.25
N LEU A 260 -7.76 -9.59 23.73
CA LEU A 260 -8.37 -8.30 23.39
C LEU A 260 -7.64 -7.13 24.06
N PHE A 261 -7.08 -7.35 25.24
CA PHE A 261 -6.23 -6.39 25.92
C PHE A 261 -5.01 -6.00 25.09
N LYS A 262 -4.30 -6.98 24.53
CA LYS A 262 -3.15 -6.75 23.64
C LYS A 262 -3.57 -5.95 22.41
N ARG A 263 -4.66 -6.32 21.71
CA ARG A 263 -5.17 -5.59 20.54
C ARG A 263 -5.53 -4.14 20.88
N ALA A 264 -6.24 -3.94 22.00
CA ALA A 264 -6.62 -2.62 22.50
C ALA A 264 -5.38 -1.77 22.85
N ARG A 265 -4.39 -2.37 23.50
CA ARG A 265 -3.13 -1.69 23.85
C ARG A 265 -2.39 -1.22 22.60
N HIS A 266 -2.27 -2.09 21.57
CA HIS A 266 -1.71 -1.68 20.30
C HIS A 266 -2.47 -0.50 19.70
N ALA A 267 -3.80 -0.62 19.56
CA ALA A 267 -4.63 0.41 18.93
C ALA A 267 -4.41 1.80 19.55
N VAL A 268 -4.53 1.92 20.88
CA VAL A 268 -4.40 3.24 21.54
C VAL A 268 -2.96 3.77 21.55
N THR A 269 -1.97 2.89 21.72
CA THR A 269 -0.56 3.32 21.74
C THR A 269 -0.06 3.65 20.34
N GLU A 270 -0.53 2.96 19.29
CA GLU A 270 -0.15 3.26 17.92
C GLU A 270 -0.75 4.59 17.46
N MET A 271 -2.01 4.91 17.82
CA MET A 271 -2.61 6.23 17.56
C MET A 271 -1.80 7.36 18.19
N GLN A 272 -1.28 7.16 19.39
CA GLN A 272 -0.41 8.15 20.03
C GLN A 272 0.94 8.25 19.30
N ARG A 273 1.56 7.11 18.95
CA ARG A 273 2.85 7.07 18.26
C ARG A 273 2.84 7.82 16.92
N VAL A 274 1.74 7.74 16.15
CA VAL A 274 1.64 8.48 14.88
C VAL A 274 1.73 9.98 15.09
N ASN A 275 1.04 10.52 16.09
CA ASN A 275 1.09 11.95 16.40
C ASN A 275 2.50 12.37 16.84
N GLU A 276 3.12 11.61 17.75
CA GLU A 276 4.49 11.86 18.20
C GLU A 276 5.51 11.74 17.06
N PHE A 277 5.32 10.79 16.15
CA PHE A 277 6.19 10.61 14.99
C PHE A 277 6.05 11.78 14.00
N SER A 278 4.82 12.25 13.75
CA SER A 278 4.58 13.43 12.93
C SER A 278 5.33 14.66 13.47
N ASP A 279 5.26 14.90 14.78
CA ASP A 279 5.98 15.98 15.44
C ASP A 279 7.50 15.79 15.36
N ALA A 280 7.99 14.56 15.58
CA ALA A 280 9.40 14.25 15.48
C ALA A 280 9.93 14.45 14.05
N LEU A 281 9.14 14.08 13.04
CA LEU A 281 9.45 14.25 11.62
C LEU A 281 9.56 15.74 11.25
N ILE A 282 8.57 16.55 11.65
CA ILE A 282 8.54 18.01 11.41
C ILE A 282 9.75 18.69 12.06
N ASN A 283 10.13 18.26 13.26
CA ASN A 283 11.23 18.83 14.03
C ASN A 283 12.59 18.16 13.76
N ASN A 284 12.67 17.26 12.78
CA ASN A 284 13.89 16.52 12.41
C ASN A 284 14.58 15.81 13.59
N GLN A 285 13.78 15.21 14.48
CA GLN A 285 14.25 14.51 15.67
C GLN A 285 14.54 13.04 15.37
N ILE A 286 15.61 12.77 14.62
CA ILE A 286 15.95 11.43 14.13
C ILE A 286 15.97 10.35 15.22
N PRO A 287 16.59 10.55 16.41
CA PRO A 287 16.56 9.52 17.46
C PRO A 287 15.15 9.19 17.96
N LYS A 288 14.25 10.19 18.03
CA LYS A 288 12.86 10.00 18.44
C LYS A 288 12.07 9.24 17.36
N MET A 289 12.30 9.55 16.08
CA MET A 289 11.70 8.83 14.96
C MET A 289 12.10 7.35 15.01
N ALA A 290 13.40 7.06 15.18
CA ALA A 290 13.90 5.69 15.29
C ALA A 290 13.26 4.93 16.45
N GLN A 291 13.16 5.55 17.62
CA GLN A 291 12.52 4.94 18.79
C GLN A 291 11.04 4.63 18.56
N LEU A 292 10.29 5.58 17.98
CA LEU A 292 8.86 5.38 17.70
C LEU A 292 8.59 4.28 16.68
N MET A 293 9.44 4.15 15.64
CA MET A 293 9.35 3.04 14.69
C MET A 293 9.66 1.69 15.36
N GLN A 294 10.64 1.66 16.27
CA GLN A 294 10.95 0.46 17.03
C GLN A 294 9.79 0.06 17.95
N ASP A 295 9.23 1.01 18.69
CA ASP A 295 8.11 0.78 19.60
C ASP A 295 6.86 0.31 18.83
N SER A 296 6.61 0.87 17.63
CA SER A 296 5.55 0.42 16.73
C SER A 296 5.78 -1.03 16.29
N HIS A 297 6.99 -1.39 15.86
CA HIS A 297 7.30 -2.76 15.46
C HIS A 297 7.15 -3.74 16.63
N ASN A 298 7.66 -3.40 17.81
CA ASN A 298 7.51 -4.23 19.00
C ASN A 298 6.03 -4.45 19.35
N SER A 299 5.20 -3.41 19.27
CA SER A 299 3.76 -3.52 19.51
C SER A 299 3.05 -4.38 18.44
N LEU A 300 3.46 -4.30 17.16
CA LEU A 300 2.96 -5.17 16.10
C LEU A 300 3.36 -6.64 16.32
N ARG A 301 4.57 -6.90 16.83
CA ARG A 301 5.03 -8.24 17.16
C ARG A 301 4.37 -8.80 18.42
N ASP A 302 4.36 -8.04 19.51
CA ASP A 302 4.06 -8.56 20.85
C ASP A 302 2.57 -8.36 21.24
N ASP A 303 1.94 -7.28 20.78
CA ASP A 303 0.54 -6.96 21.09
C ASP A 303 -0.41 -7.33 19.96
N PHE A 304 -0.05 -6.98 18.73
CA PHE A 304 -0.91 -7.26 17.57
C PHE A 304 -0.65 -8.63 16.96
N GLU A 305 0.55 -9.18 17.19
CA GLU A 305 0.97 -10.52 16.78
C GLU A 305 0.84 -10.74 15.27
N VAL A 306 1.33 -9.77 14.49
CA VAL A 306 1.33 -9.77 13.02
C VAL A 306 2.73 -9.81 12.40
N SER A 307 3.79 -9.86 13.23
CA SER A 307 5.15 -10.04 12.74
C SER A 307 5.50 -11.51 12.49
N CYS A 308 6.65 -11.74 11.90
CA CYS A 308 7.26 -13.06 11.76
C CYS A 308 8.78 -12.98 11.98
N PRO A 309 9.45 -14.11 12.22
CA PRO A 309 10.89 -14.13 12.52
C PRO A 309 11.74 -13.42 11.47
N GLU A 310 11.37 -13.50 10.19
CA GLU A 310 12.09 -12.87 9.11
C GLU A 310 12.01 -11.33 9.18
N LEU A 311 10.83 -10.78 9.50
CA LEU A 311 10.65 -9.35 9.70
C LEU A 311 11.39 -8.85 10.93
N ASP A 312 11.31 -9.61 12.03
CA ASP A 312 11.99 -9.26 13.30
C ASP A 312 13.51 -9.19 13.11
N VAL A 313 14.11 -10.18 12.44
CA VAL A 313 15.56 -10.19 12.15
C VAL A 313 15.98 -9.00 11.30
N LEU A 314 15.17 -8.58 10.34
CA LEU A 314 15.47 -7.42 9.51
C LEU A 314 15.41 -6.11 10.32
N VAL A 315 14.41 -5.96 11.18
CA VAL A 315 14.28 -4.78 12.05
C VAL A 315 15.41 -4.74 13.07
N ASP A 316 15.73 -5.85 13.73
CA ASP A 316 16.84 -5.96 14.68
C ASP A 316 18.19 -5.67 14.00
N ALA A 317 18.38 -6.14 12.76
CA ALA A 317 19.57 -5.81 11.97
C ALA A 317 19.67 -4.32 11.67
N GLY A 318 18.53 -3.66 11.37
CA GLY A 318 18.49 -2.21 11.17
C GLY A 318 18.96 -1.44 12.40
N PHE A 319 18.44 -1.76 13.58
CA PHE A 319 18.87 -1.13 14.84
C PHE A 319 20.31 -1.50 15.23
N ALA A 320 20.76 -2.72 14.95
CA ALA A 320 22.14 -3.13 15.21
C ALA A 320 23.17 -2.40 14.31
N PHE A 321 22.74 -1.80 13.19
CA PHE A 321 23.62 -0.97 12.38
C PHE A 321 24.00 0.33 13.11
N GLY A 322 23.06 0.94 13.81
CA GLY A 322 23.27 2.06 14.72
C GLY A 322 22.73 3.39 14.22
N VAL A 323 21.99 4.07 15.09
CA VAL A 323 21.40 5.41 14.79
C VAL A 323 22.50 6.45 14.60
N GLU A 324 23.60 6.34 15.35
CA GLU A 324 24.78 7.21 15.25
C GLU A 324 25.50 7.11 13.90
N LYS A 325 25.27 6.03 13.13
CA LYS A 325 25.82 5.84 11.78
C LYS A 325 24.88 6.33 10.68
N GLY A 326 23.68 6.85 11.03
CA GLY A 326 22.73 7.39 10.07
C GLY A 326 21.49 6.50 9.84
N HIS A 327 21.26 5.46 10.66
CA HIS A 327 19.99 4.77 10.70
C HIS A 327 18.93 5.60 11.42
N ALA A 328 17.75 5.80 10.82
CA ALA A 328 16.72 6.69 11.34
C ALA A 328 15.42 5.97 11.73
N GLY A 329 15.40 4.65 11.67
CA GLY A 329 14.29 3.82 12.12
C GLY A 329 14.01 2.65 11.20
N SER A 330 13.46 1.58 11.77
CA SER A 330 13.10 0.33 11.07
C SER A 330 11.83 -0.25 11.66
N ARG A 331 10.97 -0.78 10.80
CA ARG A 331 9.79 -1.54 11.19
C ARG A 331 9.23 -2.38 10.02
N MET A 332 8.37 -3.34 10.32
CA MET A 332 7.55 -3.97 9.30
C MET A 332 6.53 -2.96 8.71
N THR A 333 6.05 -3.19 7.50
CA THR A 333 5.02 -2.38 6.85
C THR A 333 3.96 -3.26 6.19
N GLY A 334 2.71 -2.77 6.14
CA GLY A 334 1.56 -3.49 5.60
C GLY A 334 0.88 -4.41 6.62
N ALA A 335 0.08 -5.36 6.16
CA ALA A 335 -0.72 -6.24 7.01
C ALA A 335 0.11 -7.17 7.93
N GLY A 336 1.38 -7.37 7.63
CA GLY A 336 2.22 -8.30 8.35
C GLY A 336 2.11 -9.74 7.86
N PHE A 337 2.42 -10.69 8.73
CA PHE A 337 2.50 -12.14 8.45
C PHE A 337 3.52 -12.49 7.35
N GLY A 338 4.37 -11.58 6.98
CA GLY A 338 5.35 -11.59 5.90
C GLY A 338 5.43 -10.24 5.21
N GLY A 339 5.78 -10.22 3.92
CA GLY A 339 5.97 -8.99 3.16
C GLY A 339 7.28 -8.29 3.50
N SER A 340 7.25 -6.97 3.72
CA SER A 340 8.46 -6.15 3.79
C SER A 340 8.67 -5.46 5.13
N THR A 341 9.94 -5.12 5.38
CA THR A 341 10.33 -4.10 6.35
C THR A 341 10.74 -2.82 5.62
N ILE A 342 10.59 -1.70 6.31
CA ILE A 342 11.06 -0.39 5.85
C ILE A 342 12.13 0.14 6.83
N HIS A 343 13.09 0.83 6.26
CA HIS A 343 14.20 1.40 7.00
C HIS A 343 14.46 2.81 6.48
N LEU A 344 14.37 3.80 7.36
CA LEU A 344 14.82 5.15 7.06
C LEU A 344 16.32 5.24 7.33
N VAL A 345 17.09 5.68 6.37
CA VAL A 345 18.54 5.78 6.47
C VAL A 345 19.06 7.04 5.78
N HIS A 346 20.16 7.57 6.26
CA HIS A 346 20.84 8.64 5.55
C HIS A 346 21.35 8.14 4.19
N GLU A 347 21.24 8.94 3.14
CA GLU A 347 21.56 8.54 1.76
C GLU A 347 23.00 8.03 1.60
N SER A 348 23.95 8.59 2.36
CA SER A 348 25.37 8.21 2.29
C SER A 348 25.67 6.79 2.76
N ILE A 349 24.76 6.17 3.53
CA ILE A 349 24.97 4.83 4.08
C ILE A 349 24.06 3.77 3.44
N ALA A 350 23.15 4.15 2.56
CA ALA A 350 22.10 3.25 2.07
C ALA A 350 22.65 1.94 1.46
N SER A 351 23.73 2.02 0.68
CA SER A 351 24.34 0.82 0.09
C SER A 351 24.98 -0.12 1.15
N SER A 352 25.77 0.44 2.08
CA SER A 352 26.39 -0.36 3.15
C SER A 352 25.35 -0.91 4.12
N PHE A 353 24.24 -0.21 4.32
CA PHE A 353 23.12 -0.68 5.11
C PHE A 353 22.42 -1.88 4.47
N ILE A 354 22.17 -1.84 3.14
CA ILE A 354 21.61 -2.98 2.41
C ILE A 354 22.52 -4.21 2.50
N GLU A 355 23.83 -4.04 2.35
CA GLU A 355 24.78 -5.15 2.50
C GLU A 355 24.74 -5.73 3.92
N HIS A 356 24.62 -4.89 4.94
CA HIS A 356 24.44 -5.33 6.31
C HIS A 356 23.17 -6.15 6.49
N LEU A 357 22.02 -5.68 5.99
CA LEU A 357 20.77 -6.43 6.06
C LEU A 357 20.88 -7.79 5.34
N ARG A 358 21.43 -7.80 4.11
CA ARG A 358 21.65 -9.04 3.35
C ARG A 358 22.51 -10.05 4.11
N SER A 359 23.61 -9.60 4.68
CA SER A 359 24.50 -10.46 5.48
C SER A 359 23.81 -11.05 6.70
N ARG A 360 23.04 -10.23 7.44
CA ARG A 360 22.30 -10.68 8.61
C ARG A 360 21.20 -11.67 8.24
N TYR A 361 20.45 -11.39 7.19
CA TYR A 361 19.36 -12.23 6.71
C TYR A 361 19.86 -13.57 6.17
N GLN A 362 20.92 -13.56 5.34
CA GLN A 362 21.56 -14.77 4.84
C GLN A 362 22.10 -15.64 5.97
N LYS A 363 22.68 -15.03 7.01
CA LYS A 363 23.17 -15.77 8.18
C LYS A 363 22.04 -16.41 8.97
N ALA A 364 20.89 -15.75 9.08
CA ALA A 364 19.76 -16.25 9.86
C ALA A 364 18.96 -17.34 9.13
N PHE A 365 18.74 -17.17 7.82
CA PHE A 365 17.78 -18.00 7.07
C PHE A 365 18.37 -18.75 5.87
N GLY A 366 19.64 -18.52 5.51
CA GLY A 366 20.28 -19.16 4.35
C GLY A 366 19.69 -18.72 3.00
N ARG A 367 18.96 -17.62 2.96
CA ARG A 367 18.27 -17.10 1.77
C ARG A 367 18.80 -15.72 1.38
N GLU A 368 18.75 -15.41 0.08
CA GLU A 368 19.03 -14.06 -0.41
C GLU A 368 17.90 -13.09 -0.03
N LEU A 369 18.27 -11.85 0.25
CA LEU A 369 17.34 -10.79 0.59
C LEU A 369 17.19 -9.82 -0.59
N ASN A 370 15.96 -9.63 -1.05
CA ASN A 370 15.64 -8.60 -2.01
C ASN A 370 15.46 -7.26 -1.28
N CYS A 371 16.34 -6.30 -1.60
CA CYS A 371 16.28 -4.95 -1.05
C CYS A 371 16.41 -3.93 -2.18
N PHE A 372 15.68 -2.84 -2.06
CA PHE A 372 15.83 -1.70 -2.97
C PHE A 372 15.71 -0.38 -2.21
N ILE A 373 16.30 0.67 -2.80
CA ILE A 373 16.18 2.04 -2.31
C ILE A 373 15.05 2.70 -3.08
N THR A 374 14.23 3.48 -2.39
CA THR A 374 13.18 4.30 -2.99
C THR A 374 13.03 5.62 -2.26
N GLN A 375 12.24 6.51 -2.82
CA GLN A 375 11.93 7.83 -2.26
C GLN A 375 10.43 8.08 -2.35
N ALA A 376 9.96 9.10 -1.61
CA ALA A 376 8.59 9.55 -1.73
C ALA A 376 8.32 10.10 -3.13
N SER A 377 7.31 9.55 -3.79
CA SER A 377 6.90 9.90 -5.16
C SER A 377 5.55 10.63 -5.18
N ASP A 378 5.25 11.21 -6.33
CA ASP A 378 3.90 11.73 -6.59
C ASP A 378 2.90 10.57 -6.73
N GLY A 379 1.64 10.85 -6.40
CA GLY A 379 0.53 9.91 -6.52
C GLY A 379 0.15 9.56 -7.95
N ALA A 380 -0.92 8.80 -8.07
CA ALA A 380 -1.41 8.31 -9.35
C ALA A 380 -1.74 9.46 -10.31
N ARG A 381 -1.35 9.28 -11.56
CA ARG A 381 -1.46 10.32 -12.59
C ARG A 381 -1.70 9.74 -13.98
N LEU A 382 -2.35 10.53 -14.80
CA LEU A 382 -2.55 10.27 -16.22
C LEU A 382 -1.64 11.18 -17.05
N GLN A 383 -1.04 10.65 -18.10
CA GLN A 383 -0.21 11.37 -19.04
C GLN A 383 -0.65 11.01 -20.47
N PRO A 384 -1.07 11.99 -21.32
CA PRO A 384 -1.24 11.72 -22.72
C PRO A 384 0.11 11.37 -23.35
N LEU A 385 0.17 10.26 -24.06
CA LEU A 385 1.31 9.95 -24.90
C LEU A 385 1.15 10.74 -26.19
N ASN A 386 1.90 11.84 -26.34
CA ASN A 386 2.01 12.45 -27.64
C ASN A 386 2.51 11.37 -28.61
N THR A 387 1.71 11.05 -29.61
CA THR A 387 2.15 10.17 -30.70
C THR A 387 3.43 10.79 -31.27
N LEU A 388 4.57 10.27 -30.84
CA LEU A 388 5.81 10.55 -31.54
C LEU A 388 5.56 10.12 -32.98
N LYS A 389 5.49 11.10 -33.93
CA LYS A 389 5.51 10.80 -35.36
C LYS A 389 6.64 9.80 -35.55
N PRO A 390 6.40 8.66 -36.22
CA PRO A 390 7.49 7.78 -36.55
C PRO A 390 8.57 8.61 -37.26
N ALA A 391 9.80 8.56 -36.79
CA ALA A 391 10.91 9.12 -37.48
C ALA A 391 10.96 8.44 -38.86
N LEU A 392 10.70 9.23 -39.91
CA LEU A 392 10.81 8.82 -41.32
C LEU A 392 12.26 8.46 -41.65
#